data_c808fe59d4d5d7fe0ac79b56a7ba0f5f
#
_entry.id   c808fe59d4d5d7fe0ac79b56a7ba0f5f
#
_cell.length_a   1.000
_cell.length_b   1.000
_cell.length_c   1.000
_cell.angle_alpha   90.00
_cell.angle_beta   90.00
_cell.angle_gamma   90.00
#
_symmetry.space_group_name_H-M   'P 1'
#
loop_
_entity.id
_entity.type
_entity.pdbx_description
1 polymer ?
#
loop_
_entity_poly.entity_id
_entity_poly.type
_entity_poly.pdbx_seq_one_letter_code
_entity_poly.pdbx_strand_id
1 'polypeptide(L)'
;MSAEVIPMEPKKRIGNQEPTRSVILPYEYSLGKEAIEIYEKSKRKAFDWQKFLIDAILALNGEGLWTHMAFGFSVPRQNGKNEVTAIRELYGLNKGERILHTAHRTTTSAAAFNRLLAILEESGLEEGEDFHKIK
;
A
#
# COMPACT_ATOMS: atom_id res chain seq x y z
N MET A 1 51.14 -10.32 -17.21
CA MET A 1 49.79 -9.93 -17.58
C MET A 1 48.95 -9.82 -16.31
N SER A 2 48.59 -8.65 -15.92
CA SER A 2 47.61 -8.44 -14.82
C SER A 2 46.20 -8.61 -15.39
N ALA A 3 45.44 -9.60 -14.88
CA ALA A 3 44.05 -9.72 -15.18
C ALA A 3 43.33 -8.54 -14.51
N GLU A 4 42.69 -7.66 -15.28
CA GLU A 4 41.80 -6.65 -14.74
C GLU A 4 40.59 -7.35 -14.15
N VAL A 5 40.42 -7.23 -12.83
CA VAL A 5 39.19 -7.62 -12.16
C VAL A 5 38.19 -6.51 -12.40
N ILE A 6 37.23 -6.73 -13.29
CA ILE A 6 36.09 -5.82 -13.47
C ILE A 6 35.18 -6.02 -12.25
N PRO A 7 35.02 -5.02 -11.38
CA PRO A 7 34.09 -5.13 -10.27
C PRO A 7 32.66 -5.34 -10.85
N MET A 8 32.11 -6.51 -10.62
CA MET A 8 30.68 -6.74 -10.90
C MET A 8 29.89 -5.94 -9.87
N GLU A 9 29.20 -4.90 -10.33
CA GLU A 9 28.21 -4.26 -9.49
C GLU A 9 27.20 -5.33 -9.01
N PRO A 10 26.92 -5.40 -7.70
CA PRO A 10 25.94 -6.34 -7.21
C PRO A 10 24.61 -6.03 -7.86
N LYS A 11 24.12 -6.93 -8.71
CA LYS A 11 22.77 -6.82 -9.27
C LYS A 11 21.79 -6.72 -8.10
N LYS A 12 21.11 -5.60 -8.00
CA LYS A 12 20.03 -5.39 -7.01
C LYS A 12 19.02 -6.53 -7.19
N ARG A 13 18.94 -7.41 -6.21
CA ARG A 13 17.96 -8.51 -6.24
C ARG A 13 16.58 -7.91 -6.04
N ILE A 14 15.77 -7.93 -7.07
CA ILE A 14 14.36 -7.59 -7.00
C ILE A 14 13.63 -8.91 -6.75
N GLY A 15 12.81 -8.95 -5.70
CA GLY A 15 11.95 -10.09 -5.41
C GLY A 15 10.89 -10.28 -6.50
N ASN A 16 10.22 -11.44 -6.48
CA ASN A 16 9.13 -11.71 -7.39
C ASN A 16 8.00 -10.69 -7.17
N GLN A 17 7.58 -10.03 -8.25
CA GLN A 17 6.52 -9.03 -8.23
C GLN A 17 5.14 -9.61 -8.58
N GLU A 18 5.08 -10.86 -8.98
CA GLU A 18 3.84 -11.56 -9.28
C GLU A 18 3.49 -12.54 -8.16
N PRO A 19 2.20 -12.70 -7.82
CA PRO A 19 1.79 -13.66 -6.80
C PRO A 19 2.00 -15.10 -7.29
N THR A 20 2.44 -15.99 -6.40
CA THR A 20 2.55 -17.41 -6.70
C THR A 20 1.17 -18.04 -6.95
N ARG A 21 0.16 -17.55 -6.25
CA ARG A 21 -1.25 -17.93 -6.42
C ARG A 21 -2.12 -16.73 -6.18
N SER A 22 -3.15 -16.58 -7.00
CA SER A 22 -4.15 -15.53 -6.84
C SER A 22 -5.53 -16.02 -7.26
N VAL A 23 -6.56 -15.52 -6.56
CA VAL A 23 -7.95 -15.63 -6.96
C VAL A 23 -8.52 -14.22 -6.91
N ILE A 24 -8.73 -13.63 -8.07
CA ILE A 24 -9.24 -12.28 -8.23
C ILE A 24 -10.44 -12.37 -9.17
N LEU A 25 -11.57 -11.82 -8.74
CA LEU A 25 -12.78 -11.77 -9.58
C LEU A 25 -12.57 -10.79 -10.73
N PRO A 26 -13.17 -11.04 -11.90
CA PRO A 26 -13.18 -10.07 -13.00
C PRO A 26 -13.78 -8.74 -12.55
N TYR A 27 -13.20 -7.63 -13.01
CA TYR A 27 -13.71 -6.29 -12.70
C TYR A 27 -13.65 -5.38 -13.93
N GLU A 28 -14.52 -4.36 -13.94
CA GLU A 28 -14.62 -3.42 -15.05
C GLU A 28 -13.49 -2.40 -15.02
N TYR A 29 -13.22 -1.82 -13.85
CA TYR A 29 -12.10 -0.92 -13.65
C TYR A 29 -11.69 -0.83 -12.17
N SER A 30 -10.61 -0.12 -11.88
CA SER A 30 -10.10 0.02 -10.51
C SER A 30 -9.73 1.47 -10.18
N LEU A 31 -9.93 1.82 -8.92
CA LEU A 31 -9.47 3.07 -8.33
C LEU A 31 -8.04 2.98 -7.77
N GLY A 32 -7.36 1.88 -8.04
CA GLY A 32 -6.01 1.61 -7.52
C GLY A 32 -4.99 2.64 -7.96
N LYS A 33 -5.04 3.09 -9.20
CA LYS A 33 -4.14 4.12 -9.72
C LYS A 33 -4.26 5.44 -8.94
N GLU A 34 -5.48 5.87 -8.65
CA GLU A 34 -5.74 7.07 -7.85
C GLU A 34 -5.19 6.92 -6.43
N ALA A 35 -5.39 5.75 -5.80
CA ALA A 35 -4.86 5.47 -4.48
C ALA A 35 -3.32 5.50 -4.45
N ILE A 36 -2.66 4.94 -5.45
CA ILE A 36 -1.20 4.98 -5.57
C ILE A 36 -0.70 6.42 -5.77
N GLU A 37 -1.36 7.22 -6.59
CA GLU A 37 -1.01 8.62 -6.80
C GLU A 37 -1.10 9.43 -5.50
N ILE A 38 -2.13 9.21 -4.69
CA ILE A 38 -2.28 9.84 -3.37
C ILE A 38 -1.14 9.42 -2.44
N TYR A 39 -0.83 8.12 -2.40
CA TYR A 39 0.25 7.59 -1.56
C TYR A 39 1.63 8.12 -1.98
N GLU A 40 1.91 8.19 -3.26
CA GLU A 40 3.21 8.62 -3.79
C GLU A 40 3.47 10.12 -3.63
N LYS A 41 2.48 10.93 -3.23
CA LYS A 41 2.69 12.32 -2.79
C LYS A 41 3.60 12.42 -1.55
N SER A 42 3.66 11.39 -0.74
CA SER A 42 4.57 11.26 0.41
C SER A 42 6.03 11.02 0.02
N LYS A 43 6.36 11.01 -1.27
CA LYS A 43 7.67 10.64 -1.83
C LYS A 43 8.04 9.16 -1.66
N ARG A 44 7.16 8.36 -1.09
CA ARG A 44 7.27 6.91 -1.05
C ARG A 44 6.88 6.34 -2.42
N LYS A 45 7.44 5.18 -2.76
CA LYS A 45 7.13 4.48 -4.01
C LYS A 45 6.56 3.10 -3.72
N ALA A 46 5.43 2.80 -4.35
CA ALA A 46 4.85 1.47 -4.27
C ALA A 46 5.57 0.51 -5.23
N PHE A 47 5.82 -0.71 -4.76
CA PHE A 47 6.32 -1.80 -5.61
C PHE A 47 5.21 -2.33 -6.53
N ASP A 48 5.57 -2.97 -7.63
CA ASP A 48 4.60 -3.48 -8.60
C ASP A 48 3.62 -4.48 -7.98
N TRP A 49 4.08 -5.37 -7.09
CA TRP A 49 3.20 -6.29 -6.38
C TRP A 49 2.20 -5.58 -5.44
N GLN A 50 2.58 -4.44 -4.86
CA GLN A 50 1.68 -3.63 -4.03
C GLN A 50 0.62 -2.95 -4.90
N LYS A 51 1.03 -2.41 -6.04
CA LYS A 51 0.11 -1.82 -7.04
C LYS A 51 -0.91 -2.85 -7.53
N PHE A 52 -0.45 -4.06 -7.83
CA PHE A 52 -1.31 -5.17 -8.22
C PHE A 52 -2.37 -5.47 -7.16
N LEU A 53 -2.00 -5.55 -5.89
CA LEU A 53 -2.95 -5.77 -4.79
C LEU A 53 -3.92 -4.60 -4.63
N ILE A 54 -3.45 -3.37 -4.69
CA ILE A 54 -4.30 -2.18 -4.56
C ILE A 54 -5.29 -2.09 -5.71
N ASP A 55 -4.89 -2.43 -6.93
CA ASP A 55 -5.81 -2.50 -8.07
C ASP A 55 -6.93 -3.53 -7.83
N ALA A 56 -6.61 -4.70 -7.30
CA ALA A 56 -7.60 -5.72 -6.99
C ALA A 56 -8.50 -5.33 -5.81
N ILE A 57 -7.93 -4.75 -4.75
CA ILE A 57 -8.67 -4.32 -3.55
C ILE A 57 -9.68 -3.22 -3.89
N LEU A 58 -9.30 -2.27 -4.74
CA LEU A 58 -10.12 -1.12 -5.15
C LEU A 58 -10.83 -1.34 -6.51
N ALA A 59 -10.99 -2.59 -6.90
CA ALA A 59 -11.69 -2.96 -8.12
C ALA A 59 -13.20 -2.73 -8.00
N LEU A 60 -13.78 -2.19 -9.06
CA LEU A 60 -15.22 -1.95 -9.18
C LEU A 60 -15.84 -2.80 -10.29
N ASN A 61 -17.07 -3.23 -10.07
CA ASN A 61 -17.88 -3.89 -11.09
C ASN A 61 -18.59 -2.88 -12.00
N GLY A 62 -19.34 -3.36 -12.98
CA GLY A 62 -20.08 -2.51 -13.93
C GLY A 62 -21.14 -1.61 -13.29
N GLU A 63 -21.55 -1.87 -12.05
CA GLU A 63 -22.49 -1.06 -11.28
C GLU A 63 -21.80 -0.01 -10.38
N GLY A 64 -20.46 0.05 -10.42
CA GLY A 64 -19.68 0.96 -9.58
C GLY A 64 -19.56 0.52 -8.11
N LEU A 65 -19.86 -0.75 -7.81
CA LEU A 65 -19.71 -1.33 -6.48
C LEU A 65 -18.38 -2.08 -6.36
N TRP A 66 -17.90 -2.24 -5.12
CA TRP A 66 -16.70 -3.02 -4.86
C TRP A 66 -16.86 -4.46 -5.37
N THR A 67 -15.94 -4.88 -6.21
CA THR A 67 -15.91 -6.26 -6.74
C THR A 67 -15.65 -7.28 -5.64
N HIS A 68 -14.82 -6.94 -4.66
CA HIS A 68 -14.47 -7.80 -3.54
C HIS A 68 -14.98 -7.21 -2.23
N MET A 69 -15.86 -7.92 -1.54
CA MET A 69 -16.34 -7.54 -0.20
C MET A 69 -15.31 -7.84 0.89
N ALA A 70 -14.48 -8.84 0.66
CA ALA A 70 -13.37 -9.22 1.53
C ALA A 70 -12.14 -9.51 0.67
N PHE A 71 -10.98 -9.09 1.13
CA PHE A 71 -9.73 -9.31 0.44
C PHE A 71 -8.65 -9.74 1.41
N GLY A 72 -7.97 -10.83 1.11
CA GLY A 72 -6.87 -11.35 1.91
C GLY A 72 -5.61 -11.53 1.08
N PHE A 73 -4.45 -11.30 1.67
CA PHE A 73 -3.18 -11.56 1.03
C PHE A 73 -2.13 -12.00 2.04
N SER A 74 -1.18 -12.78 1.58
CA SER A 74 -0.06 -13.27 2.38
C SER A 74 1.24 -12.97 1.67
N VAL A 75 2.16 -12.37 2.38
CA VAL A 75 3.52 -12.10 1.92
C VAL A 75 4.51 -12.40 3.05
N PRO A 76 5.77 -12.76 2.73
CA PRO A 76 6.79 -12.95 3.75
C PRO A 76 6.96 -11.74 4.65
N ARG A 77 7.48 -11.95 5.87
CA ARG A 77 7.75 -10.87 6.82
C ARG A 77 8.72 -9.84 6.24
N GLN A 78 8.56 -8.58 6.65
CA GLN A 78 9.44 -7.44 6.27
C GLN A 78 9.49 -7.12 4.77
N ASN A 79 8.43 -7.45 4.03
CA ASN A 79 8.32 -7.15 2.59
C ASN A 79 7.37 -5.98 2.24
N GLY A 80 7.01 -5.16 3.21
CA GLY A 80 6.15 -4.00 2.94
C GLY A 80 4.65 -4.30 2.89
N LYS A 81 4.19 -5.38 3.54
CA LYS A 81 2.77 -5.74 3.67
C LYS A 81 1.93 -4.59 4.26
N ASN A 82 2.44 -3.96 5.29
CA ASN A 82 1.73 -2.88 5.99
C ASN A 82 1.58 -1.62 5.13
N GLU A 83 2.40 -1.43 4.11
CA GLU A 83 2.25 -0.33 3.16
C GLU A 83 0.99 -0.51 2.29
N VAL A 84 0.63 -1.73 1.91
CA VAL A 84 -0.63 -2.00 1.18
C VAL A 84 -1.83 -1.56 2.01
N THR A 85 -1.85 -1.93 3.29
CA THR A 85 -2.90 -1.51 4.22
C THR A 85 -2.93 0.02 4.36
N ALA A 86 -1.78 0.65 4.53
CA ALA A 86 -1.66 2.10 4.65
C ALA A 86 -2.16 2.83 3.39
N ILE A 87 -1.86 2.32 2.20
CA ILE A 87 -2.35 2.88 0.93
C ILE A 87 -3.89 2.82 0.88
N ARG A 88 -4.47 1.68 1.25
CA ARG A 88 -5.93 1.51 1.26
C ARG A 88 -6.60 2.43 2.29
N GLU A 89 -6.03 2.53 3.47
CA GLU A 89 -6.54 3.41 4.54
C GLU A 89 -6.43 4.87 4.15
N LEU A 90 -5.30 5.31 3.61
CA LEU A 90 -5.08 6.67 3.14
C LEU A 90 -6.11 7.05 2.07
N TYR A 91 -6.35 6.17 1.10
CA TYR A 91 -7.38 6.37 0.08
C TYR A 91 -8.77 6.52 0.71
N GLY A 92 -9.14 5.63 1.63
CA GLY A 92 -10.43 5.67 2.30
C GLY A 92 -10.63 6.94 3.12
N LEU A 93 -9.62 7.37 3.87
CA LEU A 93 -9.67 8.63 4.62
C LEU A 93 -9.84 9.84 3.69
N ASN A 94 -9.15 9.85 2.56
CA ASN A 94 -9.29 10.91 1.55
C ASN A 94 -10.72 10.98 0.98
N LYS A 95 -11.42 9.85 0.92
CA LYS A 95 -12.82 9.77 0.47
C LYS A 95 -13.86 9.90 1.61
N GLY A 96 -13.41 10.16 2.83
CA GLY A 96 -14.29 10.31 4.00
C GLY A 96 -14.83 8.99 4.56
N GLU A 97 -14.19 7.87 4.26
CA GLU A 97 -14.55 6.56 4.82
C GLU A 97 -14.22 6.48 6.32
N ARG A 98 -15.03 5.74 7.05
CA ARG A 98 -14.71 5.32 8.42
C ARG A 98 -13.97 3.99 8.38
N ILE A 99 -12.80 3.94 9.01
CA ILE A 99 -11.91 2.79 8.94
C ILE A 99 -11.66 2.24 10.34
N LEU A 100 -11.80 0.94 10.50
CA LEU A 100 -11.38 0.21 11.68
C LEU A 100 -10.15 -0.63 11.37
N HIS A 101 -9.03 -0.28 11.97
CA HIS A 101 -7.79 -1.06 11.88
C HIS A 101 -7.60 -1.89 13.14
N THR A 102 -7.48 -3.20 12.96
CA THR A 102 -7.26 -4.14 14.07
C THR A 102 -5.97 -4.92 13.88
N ALA A 103 -5.35 -5.29 14.97
CA ALA A 103 -4.17 -6.15 14.99
C ALA A 103 -4.21 -7.05 16.23
N HIS A 104 -3.42 -8.12 16.21
CA HIS A 104 -3.34 -9.06 17.33
C HIS A 104 -2.69 -8.46 18.60
N ARG A 105 -2.01 -7.31 18.47
CA ARG A 105 -1.40 -6.57 19.59
C ARG A 105 -1.65 -5.07 19.42
N THR A 106 -1.87 -4.38 20.54
CA THR A 106 -2.04 -2.91 20.55
C THR A 106 -0.81 -2.17 20.02
N THR A 107 0.39 -2.68 20.29
CA THR A 107 1.64 -2.12 19.76
C THR A 107 1.68 -2.18 18.22
N THR A 108 1.14 -3.22 17.61
CA THR A 108 1.08 -3.37 16.14
C THR A 108 0.09 -2.38 15.53
N SER A 109 -1.10 -2.21 16.12
CA SER A 109 -2.07 -1.23 15.64
C SER A 109 -1.59 0.22 15.85
N ALA A 110 -0.91 0.50 16.96
CA ALA A 110 -0.28 1.80 17.21
C ALA A 110 0.81 2.10 16.17
N ALA A 111 1.63 1.12 15.82
CA ALA A 111 2.64 1.27 14.77
C ALA A 111 2.02 1.58 13.41
N ALA A 112 0.91 0.92 13.05
CA ALA A 112 0.16 1.20 11.83
C ALA A 112 -0.42 2.62 11.82
N PHE A 113 -0.96 3.07 12.93
CA PHE A 113 -1.47 4.43 13.09
C PHE A 113 -0.36 5.48 12.92
N ASN A 114 0.79 5.29 13.59
CA ASN A 114 1.93 6.20 13.47
C ASN A 114 2.49 6.23 12.04
N ARG A 115 2.48 5.10 11.34
CA ARG A 115 2.87 5.03 9.91
C ARG A 115 1.96 5.89 9.04
N LEU A 116 0.64 5.78 9.26
CA LEU A 116 -0.33 6.58 8.52
C LEU A 116 -0.14 8.07 8.75
N LEU A 117 0.08 8.48 10.01
CA LEU A 117 0.40 9.86 10.35
C LEU A 117 1.66 10.35 9.64
N ALA A 118 2.73 9.55 9.63
CA ALA A 118 3.96 9.89 8.94
C ALA A 118 3.74 10.10 7.42
N ILE A 119 2.91 9.27 6.79
CA ILE A 119 2.55 9.42 5.37
C ILE A 119 1.79 10.72 5.14
N LEU A 120 0.84 11.08 6.01
CA LEU A 120 0.10 12.34 5.91
C LEU A 120 1.05 13.55 6.00
N GLU A 121 1.92 13.56 6.99
CA GLU A 121 2.91 14.63 7.19
C GLU A 121 3.91 14.73 6.02
N GLU A 122 4.43 13.60 5.54
CA GLU A 122 5.32 13.53 4.37
C GLU A 122 4.62 14.01 3.09
N SER A 123 3.30 13.92 3.02
CA SER A 123 2.48 14.43 1.91
C SER A 123 2.24 15.94 1.99
N GLY A 124 2.75 16.62 3.01
CA GLY A 124 2.60 18.06 3.22
C GLY A 124 1.30 18.46 3.91
N LEU A 125 0.58 17.52 4.51
CA LEU A 125 -0.62 17.80 5.29
C LEU A 125 -0.25 18.13 6.74
N GLU A 126 -0.94 19.10 7.33
CA GLU A 126 -0.66 19.60 8.68
C GLU A 126 -1.73 19.18 9.68
N GLU A 127 -1.28 18.70 10.88
CA GLU A 127 -2.18 18.41 11.98
C GLU A 127 -2.81 19.71 12.49
N GLY A 128 -4.11 19.71 12.62
CA GLY A 128 -4.91 20.88 13.05
C GLY A 128 -5.57 21.63 11.90
N GLU A 129 -5.03 21.56 10.68
CA GLU A 129 -5.61 22.16 9.48
C GLU A 129 -6.23 21.09 8.58
N ASP A 130 -5.43 20.12 8.15
CA ASP A 130 -5.85 19.10 7.20
C ASP A 130 -6.40 17.83 7.87
N PHE A 131 -5.89 17.50 9.06
CA PHE A 131 -6.35 16.35 9.84
C PHE A 131 -6.21 16.60 11.34
N HIS A 132 -6.97 15.85 12.15
CA HIS A 132 -6.91 15.91 13.59
C HIS A 132 -6.62 14.53 14.18
N LYS A 133 -5.66 14.48 15.09
CA LYS A 133 -5.33 13.30 15.87
C LYS A 133 -6.01 13.36 17.24
N ILE A 134 -6.84 12.37 17.52
CA ILE A 134 -7.48 12.19 18.83
C ILE A 134 -6.80 11.01 19.53
N LYS A 135 -6.30 11.25 20.76
CA LYS A 135 -5.71 10.21 21.59
C LYS A 135 -6.78 9.48 22.41
#